data_c66ca91a0cca23eb6460bc740bfed9ba
#
_entry.id   c66ca91a0cca23eb6460bc740bfed9ba
#
_cell.length_a   1.000
_cell.length_b   1.000
_cell.length_c   1.000
_cell.angle_alpha   90.00
_cell.angle_beta   90.00
_cell.angle_gamma   90.00
#
_symmetry.space_group_name_H-M   'P 1'
#
loop_
_entity.id
_entity.type
_entity.pdbx_description
1 polymer ?
#
loop_
_entity_poly.entity_id
_entity_poly.type
_entity_poly.pdbx_seq_one_letter_code
_entity_poly.pdbx_strand_id
1 'polypeptide(L)'
;MDELYRQLESGELEHRPDCIVLGYGLCSKAVVGIRCRDIPIVIPRTDDCIALFMGSQERYLKEFAEAKGAYWLNSGWQEQSARLFDSDDFKRRKWLEYAEKYGEDNADYLIEVESSWEKNYSTLGYIHSDIHDSADNLRRAKEEAARKDWRLRELDGDNRMLRMMVDGTWNDREFLILKPGETIAPDYSGLKLRAAADGETF
;
A
#
# COMPACT_ATOMS: atom_id res chain seq x y z
N MET A 1 3.88 8.71 -12.58
CA MET A 1 4.87 9.81 -12.49
C MET A 1 4.91 10.66 -13.75
N ASP A 2 4.96 10.08 -14.96
CA ASP A 2 5.03 10.89 -16.20
C ASP A 2 3.82 11.80 -16.38
N GLU A 3 2.62 11.34 -16.01
CA GLU A 3 1.41 12.17 -16.02
C GLU A 3 1.53 13.36 -15.06
N LEU A 4 2.04 13.14 -13.84
CA LEU A 4 2.26 14.21 -12.87
C LEU A 4 3.26 15.26 -13.41
N TYR A 5 4.39 14.79 -13.97
CA TYR A 5 5.36 15.72 -14.56
C TYR A 5 4.79 16.47 -15.77
N ARG A 6 3.94 15.82 -16.58
CA ARG A 6 3.25 16.49 -17.67
C ARG A 6 2.33 17.62 -17.18
N GLN A 7 1.58 17.37 -16.09
CA GLN A 7 0.72 18.41 -15.48
C GLN A 7 1.55 19.55 -14.88
N LEU A 8 2.72 19.24 -14.30
CA LEU A 8 3.66 20.24 -13.80
C LEU A 8 4.23 21.13 -14.92
N GLU A 9 4.51 20.53 -16.09
CA GLU A 9 5.06 21.21 -17.26
C GLU A 9 4.00 21.99 -18.05
N SER A 10 2.73 21.55 -18.03
CA SER A 10 1.62 22.20 -18.77
C SER A 10 1.18 23.52 -18.14
N GLY A 11 1.58 23.81 -16.91
CA GLY A 11 1.15 25.02 -16.19
C GLY A 11 -0.29 24.95 -15.68
N GLU A 12 -0.89 23.75 -15.63
CA GLU A 12 -2.25 23.53 -15.09
C GLU A 12 -2.33 23.76 -13.58
N LEU A 13 -1.19 23.74 -12.89
CA LEU A 13 -1.11 24.02 -11.46
C LEU A 13 -0.94 25.53 -11.24
N GLU A 14 -1.77 26.12 -10.38
CA GLU A 14 -1.67 27.53 -9.99
C GLU A 14 -0.30 27.91 -9.39
N HIS A 15 0.32 26.95 -8.70
CA HIS A 15 1.65 27.09 -8.09
C HIS A 15 2.51 25.87 -8.34
N ARG A 16 3.78 26.12 -8.64
CA ARG A 16 4.77 25.04 -8.73
C ARG A 16 5.03 24.48 -7.32
N PRO A 17 4.88 23.15 -7.08
CA PRO A 17 5.14 22.56 -5.79
C PRO A 17 6.64 22.58 -5.46
N ASP A 18 6.97 22.72 -4.18
CA ASP A 18 8.35 22.66 -3.66
C ASP A 18 8.88 21.23 -3.59
N CYS A 19 7.98 20.25 -3.44
CA CYS A 19 8.33 18.83 -3.41
C CYS A 19 7.15 17.95 -3.82
N ILE A 20 7.44 16.69 -4.16
CA ILE A 20 6.46 15.63 -4.40
C ILE A 20 6.57 14.64 -3.25
N VAL A 21 5.47 14.45 -2.50
CA VAL A 21 5.43 13.47 -1.41
C VAL A 21 4.69 12.22 -1.88
N LEU A 22 5.38 11.08 -1.88
CA LEU A 22 4.81 9.80 -2.28
C LEU A 22 4.35 9.01 -1.05
N GLY A 23 3.03 8.82 -0.90
CA GLY A 23 2.43 8.00 0.16
C GLY A 23 2.51 6.51 -0.13
N TYR A 24 3.71 6.01 -0.45
CA TYR A 24 3.96 4.61 -0.81
C TYR A 24 5.10 4.03 0.02
N GLY A 25 5.05 2.72 0.27
CA GLY A 25 6.21 1.95 0.69
C GLY A 25 6.89 1.26 -0.51
N LEU A 26 7.85 0.37 -0.23
CA LEU A 26 8.54 -0.43 -1.25
C LEU A 26 7.60 -1.39 -2.00
N CYS A 27 6.44 -1.68 -1.43
CA CYS A 27 5.38 -2.59 -1.86
C CYS A 27 5.45 -2.98 -3.35
N SER A 28 5.61 -4.28 -3.63
CA SER A 28 5.78 -4.83 -4.99
C SER A 28 6.84 -4.14 -5.88
N LYS A 29 7.75 -3.36 -5.30
CA LYS A 29 8.78 -2.58 -6.00
C LYS A 29 8.23 -1.52 -6.98
N ALA A 30 6.96 -1.13 -6.86
CA ALA A 30 6.32 -0.19 -7.78
C ALA A 30 6.98 1.20 -7.82
N VAL A 31 7.68 1.57 -6.75
CA VAL A 31 8.38 2.87 -6.63
C VAL A 31 9.83 2.81 -7.12
N VAL A 32 10.40 1.61 -7.31
CA VAL A 32 11.77 1.43 -7.78
C VAL A 32 11.91 1.93 -9.22
N GLY A 33 12.95 2.70 -9.49
CA GLY A 33 13.17 3.31 -10.80
C GLY A 33 12.47 4.66 -11.01
N ILE A 34 11.68 5.15 -10.04
CA ILE A 34 11.14 6.50 -10.11
C ILE A 34 12.29 7.49 -10.01
N ARG A 35 12.42 8.33 -11.03
CA ARG A 35 13.46 9.35 -11.14
C ARG A 35 12.94 10.72 -10.67
N CYS A 36 13.72 11.39 -9.85
CA CYS A 36 13.54 12.78 -9.51
C CYS A 36 14.06 13.66 -10.66
N ARG A 37 13.18 14.42 -11.33
CA ARG A 37 13.58 15.32 -12.41
C ARG A 37 14.08 16.65 -11.83
N ASP A 38 13.20 17.59 -11.54
CA ASP A 38 13.50 18.96 -11.14
C ASP A 38 12.84 19.38 -9.83
N ILE A 39 11.93 18.55 -9.29
CA ILE A 39 11.24 18.78 -8.01
C ILE A 39 11.61 17.64 -7.07
N PRO A 40 12.13 17.90 -5.87
CA PRO A 40 12.49 16.86 -4.89
C PRO A 40 11.34 15.89 -4.63
N ILE A 41 11.66 14.62 -4.50
CA ILE A 41 10.69 13.56 -4.16
C ILE A 41 10.97 13.06 -2.76
N VAL A 42 9.93 13.00 -1.93
CA VAL A 42 9.99 12.45 -0.57
C VAL A 42 9.15 11.17 -0.52
N ILE A 43 9.72 10.10 0.01
CA ILE A 43 9.04 8.81 0.16
C ILE A 43 9.40 8.17 1.51
N PRO A 44 8.43 7.61 2.24
CA PRO A 44 8.75 6.91 3.49
C PRO A 44 9.55 5.61 3.23
N ARG A 45 10.49 5.32 4.12
CA ARG A 45 11.33 4.12 4.11
C ARG A 45 10.60 2.95 4.76
N THR A 46 9.53 2.46 4.12
CA THR A 46 8.68 1.39 4.64
C THR A 46 8.57 0.23 3.67
N ASP A 47 8.29 -0.97 4.18
CA ASP A 47 8.05 -2.15 3.34
C ASP A 47 6.77 -1.98 2.52
N ASP A 48 5.71 -1.47 3.14
CA ASP A 48 4.43 -1.19 2.48
C ASP A 48 3.64 -0.06 3.17
N CYS A 49 2.45 0.24 2.66
CA CYS A 49 1.59 1.28 3.20
C CYS A 49 1.04 0.97 4.61
N ILE A 50 1.01 -0.28 5.03
CA ILE A 50 0.54 -0.68 6.36
C ILE A 50 1.42 -0.06 7.46
N ALA A 51 2.74 0.03 7.21
CA ALA A 51 3.68 0.67 8.13
C ALA A 51 3.34 2.15 8.39
N LEU A 52 2.79 2.85 7.38
CA LEU A 52 2.35 4.25 7.52
C LEU A 52 1.22 4.38 8.54
N PHE A 53 0.26 3.46 8.51
CA PHE A 53 -0.88 3.45 9.43
C PHE A 53 -0.52 2.91 10.81
N MET A 54 0.56 2.14 10.92
CA MET A 54 1.13 1.71 12.21
C MET A 54 2.08 2.75 12.82
N GLY A 55 2.43 3.80 12.08
CA GLY A 55 3.23 4.93 12.52
C GLY A 55 4.74 4.71 12.49
N SER A 56 5.24 3.50 12.21
CA SER A 56 6.66 3.23 11.99
C SER A 56 6.91 1.88 11.33
N GLN A 57 8.02 1.78 10.61
CA GLN A 57 8.53 0.52 10.05
C GLN A 57 8.89 -0.48 11.16
N GLU A 58 9.42 -0.02 12.29
CA GLU A 58 9.78 -0.87 13.43
C GLU A 58 8.54 -1.55 14.04
N ARG A 59 7.48 -0.78 14.29
CA ARG A 59 6.22 -1.33 14.78
C ARG A 59 5.60 -2.31 13.80
N TYR A 60 5.61 -1.98 12.51
CA TYR A 60 5.15 -2.88 11.46
C TYR A 60 5.86 -4.24 11.51
N LEU A 61 7.20 -4.26 11.58
CA LEU A 61 7.97 -5.50 11.67
C LEU A 61 7.64 -6.32 12.93
N LYS A 62 7.46 -5.64 14.07
CA LYS A 62 7.05 -6.30 15.32
C LYS A 62 5.68 -6.96 15.19
N GLU A 63 4.68 -6.21 14.75
CA GLU A 63 3.31 -6.72 14.57
C GLU A 63 3.25 -7.86 13.55
N PHE A 64 4.05 -7.76 12.48
CA PHE A 64 4.14 -8.82 11.46
C PHE A 64 4.79 -10.09 12.01
N ALA A 65 5.79 -9.97 12.88
CA ALA A 65 6.42 -11.12 13.53
C ALA A 65 5.49 -11.80 14.54
N GLU A 66 4.67 -11.03 15.27
CA GLU A 66 3.70 -11.54 16.25
C GLU A 66 2.46 -12.17 15.61
N ALA A 67 1.99 -11.61 14.48
CA ALA A 67 0.80 -12.05 13.78
C ALA A 67 1.16 -12.59 12.38
N LYS A 68 1.96 -13.64 12.32
CA LYS A 68 2.30 -14.31 11.05
C LYS A 68 1.02 -14.77 10.35
N GLY A 69 0.92 -14.46 9.05
CA GLY A 69 -0.29 -14.75 8.28
C GLY A 69 -1.46 -13.83 8.63
N ALA A 70 -1.20 -12.58 9.03
CA ALA A 70 -2.22 -11.56 9.16
C ALA A 70 -2.40 -10.77 7.87
N TYR A 71 -3.64 -10.63 7.44
CA TYR A 71 -4.08 -9.69 6.40
C TYR A 71 -4.55 -8.40 7.07
N TRP A 72 -3.85 -7.30 6.80
CA TRP A 72 -4.10 -6.03 7.48
C TRP A 72 -5.03 -5.13 6.68
N LEU A 73 -6.03 -4.55 7.38
CA LEU A 73 -7.00 -3.60 6.86
C LEU A 73 -7.05 -2.34 7.72
N ASN A 74 -7.48 -1.25 7.12
CA ASN A 74 -8.06 -0.09 7.78
C ASN A 74 -9.34 0.34 7.07
N SER A 75 -10.07 1.31 7.59
CA SER A 75 -11.32 1.79 7.00
C SER A 75 -11.14 2.21 5.54
N GLY A 76 -10.11 2.99 5.21
CA GLY A 76 -9.87 3.45 3.84
C GLY A 76 -9.58 2.32 2.86
N TRP A 77 -8.75 1.37 3.26
CA TRP A 77 -8.46 0.19 2.44
C TRP A 77 -9.71 -0.67 2.22
N GLN A 78 -10.49 -0.89 3.28
CA GLN A 78 -11.70 -1.70 3.19
C GLN A 78 -12.76 -1.09 2.28
N GLU A 79 -12.93 0.23 2.28
CA GLU A 79 -13.84 0.93 1.39
C GLU A 79 -13.43 0.81 -0.08
N GLN A 80 -12.12 0.80 -0.36
CA GLN A 80 -11.61 0.59 -1.70
C GLN A 80 -11.69 -0.89 -2.12
N SER A 81 -11.35 -1.83 -1.25
CA SER A 81 -11.36 -3.26 -1.56
C SER A 81 -12.78 -3.79 -1.76
N ALA A 82 -13.77 -3.30 -1.01
CA ALA A 82 -15.17 -3.65 -1.20
C ALA A 82 -15.68 -3.27 -2.60
N ARG A 83 -15.07 -2.28 -3.25
CA ARG A 83 -15.40 -1.89 -4.63
C ARG A 83 -14.63 -2.70 -5.68
N LEU A 84 -13.49 -3.30 -5.32
CA LEU A 84 -12.56 -3.83 -6.31
C LEU A 84 -12.28 -5.34 -6.20
N PHE A 85 -12.28 -5.97 -5.01
CA PHE A 85 -11.66 -7.29 -4.88
C PHE A 85 -12.42 -8.39 -4.14
N ASP A 86 -13.44 -8.12 -3.31
CA ASP A 86 -13.94 -9.11 -2.36
C ASP A 86 -15.47 -9.26 -2.26
N SER A 87 -16.24 -8.60 -3.11
CA SER A 87 -17.67 -8.90 -3.16
C SER A 87 -17.89 -10.19 -3.96
N ASP A 88 -18.85 -11.01 -3.52
CA ASP A 88 -19.33 -12.16 -4.31
C ASP A 88 -19.71 -11.74 -5.74
N ASP A 89 -20.15 -10.49 -5.90
CA ASP A 89 -20.43 -9.86 -7.18
C ASP A 89 -19.18 -9.66 -8.05
N PHE A 90 -18.01 -9.36 -7.45
CA PHE A 90 -16.77 -9.25 -8.21
C PHE A 90 -16.28 -10.63 -8.66
N LYS A 91 -16.26 -11.63 -7.77
CA LYS A 91 -15.90 -13.01 -8.11
C LYS A 91 -16.82 -13.56 -9.19
N ARG A 92 -18.13 -13.29 -9.06
CA ARG A 92 -19.12 -13.69 -10.08
C ARG A 92 -18.89 -13.01 -11.42
N ARG A 93 -18.62 -11.71 -11.46
CA ARG A 93 -18.32 -11.00 -12.73
C ARG A 93 -17.05 -11.52 -13.38
N LYS A 94 -16.00 -11.73 -12.59
CA LYS A 94 -14.75 -12.34 -13.09
C LYS A 94 -14.97 -13.75 -13.60
N TRP A 95 -15.75 -14.54 -12.90
CA TRP A 95 -16.10 -15.89 -13.33
C TRP A 95 -16.82 -15.88 -14.69
N LEU A 96 -17.81 -15.00 -14.87
CA LEU A 96 -18.53 -14.85 -16.14
C LEU A 96 -17.58 -14.43 -17.28
N GLU A 97 -16.67 -13.50 -17.03
CA GLU A 97 -15.65 -13.09 -18.02
C GLU A 97 -14.75 -14.28 -18.40
N TYR A 98 -14.31 -15.07 -17.43
CA TYR A 98 -13.49 -16.24 -17.69
C TYR A 98 -14.26 -17.36 -18.38
N ALA A 99 -15.52 -17.59 -18.00
CA ALA A 99 -16.37 -18.59 -18.63
C ALA A 99 -16.61 -18.28 -20.10
N GLU A 100 -16.88 -17.01 -20.43
CA GLU A 100 -17.02 -16.56 -21.83
C GLU A 100 -15.74 -16.76 -22.63
N LYS A 101 -14.58 -16.46 -22.03
CA LYS A 101 -13.29 -16.48 -22.75
C LYS A 101 -12.61 -17.84 -22.81
N TYR A 102 -12.77 -18.66 -21.77
CA TYR A 102 -11.99 -19.89 -21.58
C TYR A 102 -12.84 -21.14 -21.29
N GLY A 103 -14.17 -21.01 -21.19
CA GLY A 103 -15.08 -22.07 -20.76
C GLY A 103 -15.23 -22.19 -19.24
N GLU A 104 -16.35 -22.78 -18.80
CA GLU A 104 -16.74 -22.84 -17.37
C GLU A 104 -15.71 -23.58 -16.51
N ASP A 105 -15.22 -24.75 -16.96
CA ASP A 105 -14.21 -25.54 -16.21
C ASP A 105 -12.92 -24.73 -15.95
N ASN A 106 -12.48 -23.94 -16.95
CA ASN A 106 -11.32 -23.09 -16.80
C ASN A 106 -11.61 -21.85 -15.92
N ALA A 107 -12.85 -21.33 -15.98
CA ALA A 107 -13.26 -20.23 -15.10
C ALA A 107 -13.21 -20.62 -13.63
N ASP A 108 -13.72 -21.81 -13.26
CA ASP A 108 -13.65 -22.34 -11.90
C ASP A 108 -12.19 -22.45 -11.43
N TYR A 109 -11.34 -23.03 -12.25
CA TYR A 109 -9.91 -23.15 -11.96
C TYR A 109 -9.23 -21.80 -11.76
N LEU A 110 -9.49 -20.83 -12.64
CA LEU A 110 -8.88 -19.50 -12.54
C LEU A 110 -9.32 -18.75 -11.28
N ILE A 111 -10.61 -18.84 -10.91
CA ILE A 111 -11.11 -18.24 -9.67
C ILE A 111 -10.47 -18.93 -8.45
N GLU A 112 -10.33 -20.26 -8.46
CA GLU A 112 -9.63 -20.96 -7.37
C GLU A 112 -8.17 -20.51 -7.25
N VAL A 113 -7.45 -20.41 -8.36
CA VAL A 113 -6.05 -19.95 -8.37
C VAL A 113 -5.96 -18.51 -7.88
N GLU A 114 -6.82 -17.60 -8.36
CA GLU A 114 -6.85 -16.19 -7.91
C GLU A 114 -7.19 -16.08 -6.41
N SER A 115 -8.00 -16.97 -5.87
CA SER A 115 -8.36 -16.98 -4.45
C SER A 115 -7.36 -17.75 -3.57
N SER A 116 -6.39 -18.43 -4.16
CA SER A 116 -5.46 -19.33 -3.44
C SER A 116 -4.59 -18.60 -2.41
N TRP A 117 -4.33 -17.31 -2.61
CA TRP A 117 -3.58 -16.47 -1.67
C TRP A 117 -4.23 -16.41 -0.28
N GLU A 118 -5.56 -16.54 -0.19
CA GLU A 118 -6.31 -16.53 1.08
C GLU A 118 -5.84 -17.65 2.02
N LYS A 119 -5.37 -18.79 1.48
CA LYS A 119 -4.85 -19.92 2.25
C LYS A 119 -3.58 -19.59 3.06
N ASN A 120 -2.91 -18.50 2.73
CA ASN A 120 -1.71 -18.03 3.43
C ASN A 120 -2.03 -17.20 4.68
N TYR A 121 -3.30 -16.88 4.91
CA TYR A 121 -3.75 -16.03 6.00
C TYR A 121 -4.62 -16.81 6.98
N SER A 122 -4.52 -16.44 8.24
CA SER A 122 -5.32 -17.01 9.34
C SER A 122 -5.78 -15.95 10.34
N THR A 123 -5.44 -14.71 10.08
CA THR A 123 -5.78 -13.57 10.93
C THR A 123 -6.15 -12.39 10.05
N LEU A 124 -7.23 -11.70 10.38
CA LEU A 124 -7.57 -10.41 9.85
C LEU A 124 -7.16 -9.36 10.89
N GLY A 125 -6.18 -8.51 10.53
CA GLY A 125 -5.77 -7.37 11.33
C GLY A 125 -6.57 -6.13 10.93
N TYR A 126 -7.19 -5.46 11.90
CA TYR A 126 -7.86 -4.19 11.68
C TYR A 126 -7.13 -3.08 12.42
N ILE A 127 -6.72 -2.05 11.68
CA ILE A 127 -5.97 -0.91 12.20
C ILE A 127 -6.94 0.27 12.34
N HIS A 128 -7.21 0.66 13.58
CA HIS A 128 -7.99 1.86 13.89
C HIS A 128 -7.23 3.13 13.51
N SER A 129 -7.93 4.18 13.15
CA SER A 129 -7.34 5.47 12.79
C SER A 129 -8.15 6.62 13.38
N ASP A 130 -7.47 7.61 13.95
CA ASP A 130 -8.07 8.85 14.44
C ASP A 130 -8.43 9.84 13.31
N ILE A 131 -7.96 9.58 12.08
CA ILE A 131 -8.29 10.40 10.92
C ILE A 131 -9.57 9.89 10.24
N HIS A 132 -9.64 8.59 10.04
CA HIS A 132 -10.76 7.95 9.36
C HIS A 132 -10.98 6.54 9.90
N ASP A 133 -12.00 6.38 10.72
CA ASP A 133 -12.45 5.09 11.23
C ASP A 133 -13.98 4.99 11.16
N SER A 134 -14.48 3.79 11.01
CA SER A 134 -15.90 3.53 10.85
C SER A 134 -16.32 2.26 11.58
N ALA A 135 -17.31 2.40 12.46
CA ALA A 135 -17.91 1.25 13.13
C ALA A 135 -18.51 0.23 12.14
N ASP A 136 -19.01 0.70 10.99
CA ASP A 136 -19.51 -0.18 9.93
C ASP A 136 -18.37 -0.97 9.27
N ASN A 137 -17.24 -0.34 9.01
CA ASN A 137 -16.08 -1.01 8.47
C ASN A 137 -15.49 -2.05 9.45
N LEU A 138 -15.43 -1.73 10.74
CA LEU A 138 -15.05 -2.71 11.76
C LEU A 138 -16.04 -3.89 11.82
N ARG A 139 -17.36 -3.62 11.75
CA ARG A 139 -18.36 -4.68 11.69
C ARG A 139 -18.14 -5.60 10.49
N ARG A 140 -17.91 -5.03 9.31
CA ARG A 140 -17.61 -5.80 8.08
C ARG A 140 -16.34 -6.61 8.22
N ALA A 141 -15.29 -6.06 8.84
CA ALA A 141 -14.05 -6.78 9.11
C ALA A 141 -14.30 -8.00 10.03
N LYS A 142 -15.14 -7.84 11.06
CA LYS A 142 -15.56 -8.95 11.95
C LYS A 142 -16.31 -10.04 11.20
N GLU A 143 -17.27 -9.65 10.37
CA GLU A 143 -18.05 -10.56 9.54
C GLU A 143 -17.15 -11.33 8.54
N GLU A 144 -16.20 -10.63 7.91
CA GLU A 144 -15.26 -11.23 6.97
C GLU A 144 -14.30 -12.22 7.66
N ALA A 145 -13.76 -11.85 8.83
CA ALA A 145 -12.93 -12.75 9.61
C ALA A 145 -13.70 -14.03 9.99
N ALA A 146 -14.97 -13.88 10.44
CA ALA A 146 -15.81 -15.02 10.77
C ALA A 146 -16.13 -15.89 9.54
N ARG A 147 -16.40 -15.29 8.38
CA ARG A 147 -16.68 -16.01 7.13
C ARG A 147 -15.50 -16.85 6.66
N LYS A 148 -14.26 -16.35 6.87
CA LYS A 148 -13.01 -17.02 6.47
C LYS A 148 -12.44 -17.94 7.55
N ASP A 149 -13.08 -18.05 8.72
CA ASP A 149 -12.53 -18.74 9.89
C ASP A 149 -11.14 -18.20 10.31
N TRP A 150 -10.97 -16.87 10.16
CA TRP A 150 -9.76 -16.18 10.57
C TRP A 150 -9.96 -15.52 11.93
N ARG A 151 -8.88 -15.40 12.70
CA ARG A 151 -8.89 -14.63 13.95
C ARG A 151 -8.93 -13.13 13.63
N LEU A 152 -9.71 -12.36 14.38
CA LEU A 152 -9.63 -10.91 14.33
C LEU A 152 -8.56 -10.40 15.31
N ARG A 153 -7.71 -9.47 14.86
CA ARG A 153 -6.77 -8.71 15.69
C ARG A 153 -6.97 -7.22 15.44
N GLU A 154 -7.39 -6.50 16.47
CA GLU A 154 -7.55 -5.04 16.40
C GLU A 154 -6.30 -4.36 16.94
N LEU A 155 -5.84 -3.30 16.26
CA LEU A 155 -4.70 -2.45 16.67
C LEU A 155 -5.09 -0.99 16.58
N ASP A 156 -4.67 -0.20 17.57
CA ASP A 156 -4.70 1.25 17.45
C ASP A 156 -3.60 1.69 16.48
N GLY A 157 -3.97 2.35 15.40
CA GLY A 157 -3.04 2.94 14.45
C GLY A 157 -2.32 4.14 15.05
N ASP A 158 -1.30 4.60 14.35
CA ASP A 158 -0.58 5.84 14.66
C ASP A 158 -0.33 6.60 13.36
N ASN A 159 -0.98 7.73 13.20
CA ASN A 159 -0.88 8.57 12.01
C ASN A 159 0.37 9.47 12.01
N ARG A 160 1.34 9.24 12.92
CA ARG A 160 2.55 10.05 13.06
C ARG A 160 3.30 10.19 11.72
N MET A 161 3.54 9.10 11.01
CA MET A 161 4.24 9.15 9.72
C MET A 161 3.44 9.93 8.66
N LEU A 162 2.13 9.76 8.62
CA LEU A 162 1.27 10.50 7.70
C LEU A 162 1.31 12.01 8.01
N ARG A 163 1.29 12.39 9.30
CA ARG A 163 1.45 13.80 9.72
C ARG A 163 2.81 14.34 9.31
N MET A 164 3.90 13.60 9.56
CA MET A 164 5.25 14.01 9.15
C MET A 164 5.35 14.23 7.63
N MET A 165 4.65 13.42 6.83
CA MET A 165 4.61 13.60 5.37
C MET A 165 3.98 14.94 4.99
N VAL A 166 2.86 15.30 5.60
CA VAL A 166 2.11 16.54 5.32
C VAL A 166 2.81 17.77 5.89
N ASP A 167 3.35 17.65 7.11
CA ASP A 167 3.96 18.76 7.84
C ASP A 167 5.40 19.08 7.37
N GLY A 168 5.98 18.23 6.50
CA GLY A 168 7.35 18.45 6.02
C GLY A 168 8.43 18.16 7.09
N THR A 169 8.09 17.43 8.14
CA THR A 169 9.02 17.13 9.26
C THR A 169 9.76 15.81 9.04
N TRP A 170 10.34 15.66 7.85
CA TRP A 170 11.02 14.43 7.43
C TRP A 170 12.41 14.32 8.07
N ASN A 171 12.78 13.08 8.43
CA ASN A 171 14.13 12.73 8.85
C ASN A 171 14.67 11.60 7.95
N ASP A 172 15.98 11.53 7.80
CA ASP A 172 16.65 10.59 6.88
C ASP A 172 16.51 9.11 7.27
N ARG A 173 16.17 8.81 8.53
CA ARG A 173 15.95 7.45 9.00
C ARG A 173 14.64 6.88 8.49
N GLU A 174 13.60 7.71 8.45
CA GLU A 174 12.23 7.28 8.13
C GLU A 174 11.80 7.67 6.72
N PHE A 175 12.48 8.63 6.11
CA PHE A 175 12.16 9.11 4.75
C PHE A 175 13.40 9.14 3.87
N LEU A 176 13.19 8.83 2.60
CA LEU A 176 14.15 9.09 1.55
C LEU A 176 13.75 10.41 0.86
N ILE A 177 14.68 11.36 0.80
CA ILE A 177 14.53 12.63 0.09
C ILE A 177 15.45 12.56 -1.13
N LEU A 178 14.86 12.44 -2.32
CA LEU A 178 15.58 12.44 -3.58
C LEU A 178 15.78 13.87 -4.08
N LYS A 179 16.99 14.11 -4.56
CA LYS A 179 17.36 15.34 -5.26
C LYS A 179 17.22 15.17 -6.78
N PRO A 180 17.12 16.26 -7.54
CA PRO A 180 17.15 16.19 -8.99
C PRO A 180 18.31 15.36 -9.54
N GLY A 181 18.02 14.42 -10.44
CA GLY A 181 18.95 13.48 -11.03
C GLY A 181 19.09 12.16 -10.30
N GLU A 182 18.51 12.00 -9.11
CA GLU A 182 18.52 10.74 -8.36
C GLU A 182 17.30 9.86 -8.68
N THR A 183 17.45 8.56 -8.44
CA THR A 183 16.42 7.54 -8.71
C THR A 183 16.20 6.70 -7.45
N ILE A 184 14.95 6.27 -7.22
CA ILE A 184 14.62 5.36 -6.11
C ILE A 184 15.18 3.97 -6.40
N ALA A 185 16.02 3.46 -5.52
CA ALA A 185 16.53 2.10 -5.53
C ALA A 185 16.20 1.35 -4.24
N PRO A 186 16.11 0.01 -4.27
CA PRO A 186 15.97 -0.77 -3.04
C PRO A 186 17.26 -0.67 -2.21
N ASP A 187 17.10 -0.69 -0.89
CA ASP A 187 18.20 -0.76 0.06
C ASP A 187 18.10 -2.05 0.88
N TYR A 188 19.09 -2.90 0.74
CA TYR A 188 19.19 -4.16 1.46
C TYR A 188 19.97 -4.06 2.77
N SER A 189 20.49 -2.88 3.13
CA SER A 189 21.21 -2.62 4.38
C SER A 189 20.29 -2.39 5.59
N GLY A 190 18.95 -2.28 5.35
CA GLY A 190 17.95 -2.08 6.39
C GLY A 190 17.10 -0.82 6.24
N LEU A 191 17.51 0.12 5.40
CA LEU A 191 16.76 1.38 5.17
C LEU A 191 15.64 1.25 4.14
N LYS A 192 15.44 0.06 3.54
CA LYS A 192 14.41 -0.27 2.55
C LYS A 192 14.58 0.44 1.20
N LEU A 193 14.83 1.72 1.19
CA LEU A 193 15.01 2.54 0.00
C LEU A 193 16.27 3.39 0.11
N ARG A 194 16.95 3.63 -1.02
CA ARG A 194 18.07 4.56 -1.14
C ARG A 194 17.97 5.38 -2.41
N ALA A 195 18.69 6.48 -2.44
CA ALA A 195 18.96 7.19 -3.69
C ALA A 195 20.03 6.43 -4.48
N ALA A 196 19.82 6.31 -5.78
CA ALA A 196 20.80 5.82 -6.74
C ALA A 196 21.14 6.94 -7.74
N ALA A 197 22.37 6.94 -8.26
CA ALA A 197 22.76 7.84 -9.33
C ALA A 197 22.02 7.48 -10.63
N ASP A 198 21.88 8.46 -11.51
CA ASP A 198 21.26 8.24 -12.82
C ASP A 198 22.06 7.17 -13.61
N GLY A 199 21.31 6.19 -14.17
CA GLY A 199 21.90 5.09 -14.93
C GLY A 199 22.43 3.92 -14.09
N GLU A 200 22.33 3.95 -12.76
CA GLU A 200 22.61 2.78 -11.91
C GLU A 200 21.54 1.71 -12.12
N THR A 201 21.97 0.47 -12.41
CA THR A 201 21.08 -0.70 -12.52
C THR A 201 20.98 -1.44 -11.19
N PHE A 202 19.77 -1.87 -10.79
CA PHE A 202 19.48 -2.53 -9.53
C PHE A 202 18.28 -3.51 -9.62
#